data_b8b3b50ab136c49662b1cd50552437af
#
_entry.id   b8b3b50ab136c49662b1cd50552437af
#
_cell.length_a   1.000
_cell.length_b   1.000
_cell.length_c   1.000
_cell.angle_alpha   90.00
_cell.angle_beta   90.00
_cell.angle_gamma   90.00
#
_symmetry.space_group_name_H-M   'P 1'
#
loop_
_entity.id
_entity.type
_entity.pdbx_description
1 polymer ?
#
loop_
_entity_poly.entity_id
_entity_poly.type
_entity_poly.pdbx_seq_one_letter_code
_entity_poly.pdbx_strand_id
1 'polypeptide(L)'
;MKLNRLLVYYLGVYLTANNIYSCSFSHAKHSFYRAFNAIFGTVGRVASEEVIIELLKKKCLPVLYYAIEVGPLNKAHINSLDFAVSSCFSKIFFMKSREIISECMRLFNCQSVKDVVDKRWHDFVRIYSASCNSLCKLFS
;
A
#
# COMPACT_ATOMS: atom_id res chain seq x y z
N MET A 1 -26.84 14.05 13.42
CA MET A 1 -27.25 13.05 12.42
C MET A 1 -25.99 12.37 11.90
N LYS A 2 -25.73 11.14 12.35
CA LYS A 2 -24.58 10.37 11.83
C LYS A 2 -24.97 9.89 10.44
N LEU A 3 -24.43 10.52 9.39
CA LEU A 3 -24.51 9.95 8.06
C LEU A 3 -23.84 8.56 8.09
N ASN A 4 -24.65 7.52 7.96
CA ASN A 4 -24.16 6.17 7.70
C ASN A 4 -23.35 6.22 6.41
N ARG A 5 -22.02 6.19 6.53
CA ARG A 5 -21.14 6.02 5.39
C ARG A 5 -21.45 4.65 4.81
N LEU A 6 -22.12 4.62 3.67
CA LEU A 6 -22.35 3.38 2.96
C LEU A 6 -20.98 2.89 2.43
N LEU A 7 -20.48 1.82 3.03
CA LEU A 7 -19.23 1.18 2.63
C LEU A 7 -19.60 0.02 1.71
N VAL A 8 -19.21 0.09 0.45
CA VAL A 8 -19.43 -0.96 -0.53
C VAL A 8 -18.13 -1.70 -0.79
N TYR A 9 -18.14 -3.02 -0.64
CA TYR A 9 -17.03 -3.88 -0.98
C TYR A 9 -17.17 -4.37 -2.42
N TYR A 10 -16.20 -4.02 -3.27
CA TYR A 10 -16.21 -4.42 -4.67
C TYR A 10 -14.80 -4.79 -5.13
N LEU A 11 -14.65 -6.00 -5.68
CA LEU A 11 -13.39 -6.53 -6.20
C LEU A 11 -12.17 -6.34 -5.26
N GLY A 12 -12.38 -6.56 -3.98
CA GLY A 12 -11.31 -6.42 -2.99
C GLY A 12 -11.07 -5.00 -2.49
N VAL A 13 -11.84 -4.02 -2.94
CA VAL A 13 -11.69 -2.60 -2.56
C VAL A 13 -12.93 -2.13 -1.81
N TYR A 14 -12.72 -1.39 -0.73
CA TYR A 14 -13.79 -0.72 0.00
C TYR A 14 -14.00 0.69 -0.55
N LEU A 15 -15.18 0.91 -1.09
CA LEU A 15 -15.63 2.20 -1.63
C LEU A 15 -16.51 2.89 -0.61
N THR A 16 -16.24 4.14 -0.35
CA THR A 16 -17.08 4.99 0.51
C THR A 16 -18.01 5.83 -0.36
N ALA A 17 -19.32 5.66 -0.17
CA ALA A 17 -20.32 6.51 -0.80
C ALA A 17 -20.41 7.84 -0.04
N ASN A 18 -19.73 8.84 -0.55
CA ASN A 18 -19.81 10.24 -0.17
C ASN A 18 -20.06 11.07 -1.43
N ASN A 19 -20.29 12.37 -1.28
CA ASN A 19 -20.37 13.30 -2.41
C ASN A 19 -19.10 13.31 -3.28
N ILE A 20 -17.99 12.77 -2.75
CA ILE A 20 -16.72 12.59 -3.46
C ILE A 20 -16.37 11.10 -3.36
N TYR A 21 -16.10 10.48 -4.51
CA TYR A 21 -15.62 9.10 -4.59
C TYR A 21 -14.29 8.97 -3.82
N SER A 22 -14.24 8.04 -2.87
CA SER A 22 -13.00 7.75 -2.13
C SER A 22 -12.88 6.26 -1.83
N CYS A 23 -11.65 5.78 -1.82
CA CYS A 23 -11.33 4.40 -1.43
C CYS A 23 -10.86 4.37 0.03
N SER A 24 -11.26 3.34 0.76
CA SER A 24 -10.76 3.11 2.12
C SER A 24 -9.58 2.13 2.07
N PHE A 25 -8.42 2.59 2.52
CA PHE A 25 -7.20 1.77 2.64
C PHE A 25 -7.03 1.12 4.02
N SER A 26 -7.97 1.31 4.93
CA SER A 26 -7.90 0.76 6.29
C SER A 26 -7.84 -0.76 6.29
N HIS A 27 -8.63 -1.40 5.43
CA HIS A 27 -8.63 -2.86 5.28
C HIS A 27 -7.31 -3.38 4.70
N ALA A 28 -6.77 -2.71 3.70
CA ALA A 28 -5.49 -3.07 3.10
C ALA A 28 -4.34 -2.97 4.13
N LYS A 29 -4.31 -1.90 4.94
CA LYS A 29 -3.34 -1.76 6.03
C LYS A 29 -3.51 -2.85 7.10
N HIS A 30 -4.74 -3.16 7.48
CA HIS A 30 -5.00 -4.22 8.44
C HIS A 30 -4.51 -5.59 7.94
N SER A 31 -4.81 -5.92 6.70
CA SER A 31 -4.36 -7.16 6.05
C SER A 31 -2.85 -7.21 5.91
N PHE A 32 -2.22 -6.08 5.57
CA PHE A 32 -0.77 -5.93 5.51
C PHE A 32 -0.11 -6.19 6.87
N TYR A 33 -0.59 -5.57 7.95
CA TYR A 33 -0.04 -5.81 9.29
C TYR A 33 -0.25 -7.24 9.75
N ARG A 34 -1.38 -7.85 9.43
CA ARG A 34 -1.64 -9.26 9.73
C ARG A 34 -0.64 -10.17 9.03
N ALA A 35 -0.41 -9.96 7.74
CA ALA A 35 0.55 -10.73 6.95
C ALA A 35 1.98 -10.55 7.50
N PHE A 36 2.38 -9.32 7.78
CA PHE A 36 3.70 -9.02 8.33
C PHE A 36 3.89 -9.64 9.72
N ASN A 37 2.93 -9.50 10.62
CA ASN A 37 3.03 -10.06 11.97
C ASN A 37 3.07 -11.60 11.97
N ALA A 38 2.36 -12.24 11.03
CA ALA A 38 2.42 -13.70 10.86
C ALA A 38 3.82 -14.14 10.43
N ILE A 39 4.41 -13.48 9.44
CA ILE A 39 5.78 -13.76 8.98
C ILE A 39 6.78 -13.47 10.10
N PHE A 40 6.73 -12.29 10.68
CA PHE A 40 7.67 -11.86 11.71
C PHE A 40 7.57 -12.72 12.98
N GLY A 41 6.38 -13.13 13.38
CA GLY A 41 6.18 -14.05 14.50
C GLY A 41 6.74 -15.45 14.27
N THR A 42 6.73 -15.91 13.02
CA THR A 42 7.20 -17.26 12.67
C THR A 42 8.72 -17.30 12.46
N VAL A 43 9.28 -16.35 11.73
CA VAL A 43 10.69 -16.40 11.30
C VAL A 43 11.55 -15.28 11.87
N GLY A 44 10.99 -14.27 12.51
CA GLY A 44 11.70 -13.06 12.93
C GLY A 44 12.80 -13.28 13.99
N ARG A 45 12.82 -14.45 14.64
CA ARG A 45 13.86 -14.83 15.61
C ARG A 45 14.97 -15.70 15.01
N VAL A 46 14.74 -16.25 13.83
CA VAL A 46 15.60 -17.28 13.22
C VAL A 46 16.19 -16.79 11.90
N ALA A 47 15.43 -16.02 11.13
CA ALA A 47 15.86 -15.50 9.85
C ALA A 47 16.65 -14.19 10.00
N SER A 48 17.56 -13.95 9.06
CA SER A 48 18.24 -12.66 8.96
C SER A 48 17.26 -11.54 8.55
N GLU A 49 17.59 -10.30 8.87
CA GLU A 49 16.81 -9.13 8.49
C GLU A 49 16.58 -9.06 6.98
N GLU A 50 17.56 -9.43 6.18
CA GLU A 50 17.48 -9.49 4.71
C GLU A 50 16.36 -10.42 4.24
N VAL A 51 16.27 -11.62 4.81
CA VAL A 51 15.22 -12.59 4.47
C VAL A 51 13.85 -12.07 4.85
N ILE A 52 13.73 -11.44 6.03
CA ILE A 52 12.47 -10.86 6.50
C ILE A 52 12.02 -9.72 5.57
N ILE A 53 12.97 -8.87 5.13
CA ILE A 53 12.67 -7.77 4.20
C ILE A 53 12.25 -8.30 2.83
N GLU A 54 12.90 -9.34 2.33
CA GLU A 54 12.48 -9.96 1.06
C GLU A 54 11.08 -10.58 1.14
N LEU A 55 10.74 -11.20 2.27
CA LEU A 55 9.37 -11.68 2.53
C LEU A 55 8.37 -10.52 2.62
N LEU A 56 8.74 -9.42 3.30
CA LEU A 56 7.95 -8.21 3.35
C LEU A 56 7.65 -7.68 1.94
N LYS A 57 8.68 -7.54 1.11
CA LYS A 57 8.54 -7.05 -0.27
C LYS A 57 7.67 -7.97 -1.14
N LYS A 58 7.86 -9.28 -1.05
CA LYS A 58 7.20 -10.25 -1.94
C LYS A 58 5.82 -10.66 -1.48
N LYS A 59 5.51 -10.62 -0.20
CA LYS A 59 4.27 -11.14 0.37
C LYS A 59 3.37 -10.06 0.99
N CYS A 60 3.94 -9.06 1.64
CA CYS A 60 3.16 -8.06 2.37
C CYS A 60 2.89 -6.81 1.54
N LEU A 61 3.88 -6.25 0.87
CA LEU A 61 3.71 -5.04 0.06
C LEU A 61 2.68 -5.19 -1.06
N PRO A 62 2.58 -6.33 -1.77
CA PRO A 62 1.51 -6.53 -2.76
C PRO A 62 0.10 -6.42 -2.18
N VAL A 63 -0.09 -6.84 -0.93
CA VAL A 63 -1.38 -6.71 -0.24
C VAL A 63 -1.69 -5.25 0.07
N LEU A 64 -0.68 -4.49 0.50
CA LEU A 64 -0.82 -3.07 0.82
C LEU A 64 -1.13 -2.22 -0.42
N TYR A 65 -0.45 -2.53 -1.52
CA TYR A 65 -0.54 -1.77 -2.77
C TYR A 65 -1.62 -2.30 -3.73
N TYR A 66 -2.41 -3.28 -3.30
CA TYR A 66 -3.48 -3.80 -4.14
C TYR A 66 -4.50 -2.70 -4.49
N ALA A 67 -4.75 -2.54 -5.78
CA ALA A 67 -5.71 -1.59 -6.32
C ALA A 67 -5.49 -0.12 -5.90
N ILE A 68 -4.26 0.25 -5.56
CA ILE A 68 -3.91 1.61 -5.12
C ILE A 68 -4.13 2.64 -6.23
N GLU A 69 -4.10 2.21 -7.49
CA GLU A 69 -4.33 3.00 -8.69
C GLU A 69 -5.81 3.28 -8.98
N VAL A 70 -6.75 2.59 -8.33
CA VAL A 70 -8.18 2.68 -8.65
C VAL A 70 -8.83 3.98 -8.16
N GLY A 71 -8.31 4.56 -7.10
CA GLY A 71 -8.91 5.75 -6.47
C GLY A 71 -7.94 6.89 -6.27
N PRO A 72 -8.47 8.11 -6.11
CA PRO A 72 -7.64 9.27 -5.83
C PRO A 72 -6.98 9.12 -4.46
N LEU A 73 -5.66 9.25 -4.42
CA LEU A 73 -4.86 9.26 -3.21
C LEU A 73 -4.53 10.70 -2.82
N ASN A 74 -4.91 11.08 -1.62
CA ASN A 74 -4.47 12.32 -1.04
C ASN A 74 -3.16 12.13 -0.25
N LYS A 75 -2.51 13.23 0.11
CA LYS A 75 -1.26 13.22 0.88
C LYS A 75 -1.38 12.47 2.21
N ALA A 76 -2.53 12.53 2.86
CA ALA A 76 -2.78 11.83 4.12
C ALA A 76 -2.80 10.31 3.92
N HIS A 77 -3.37 9.82 2.81
CA HIS A 77 -3.34 8.40 2.46
C HIS A 77 -1.91 7.92 2.21
N ILE A 78 -1.13 8.66 1.42
CA ILE A 78 0.28 8.33 1.13
C ILE A 78 1.09 8.28 2.44
N ASN A 79 0.97 9.29 3.29
CA ASN A 79 1.65 9.32 4.58
C ASN A 79 1.26 8.16 5.50
N SER A 80 -0.02 7.77 5.47
CA SER A 80 -0.52 6.65 6.27
C SER A 80 0.02 5.30 5.80
N LEU A 81 0.17 5.12 4.49
CA LEU A 81 0.78 3.92 3.90
C LEU A 81 2.30 3.89 4.16
N ASP A 82 2.96 5.03 4.01
CA ASP A 82 4.39 5.18 4.31
C ASP A 82 4.70 4.87 5.77
N PHE A 83 3.87 5.35 6.69
CA PHE A 83 3.98 5.02 8.10
C PHE A 83 3.83 3.50 8.35
N ALA A 84 2.92 2.82 7.65
CA ALA A 84 2.74 1.38 7.79
C ALA A 84 4.00 0.61 7.38
N VAL A 85 4.62 0.97 6.27
CA VAL A 85 5.86 0.34 5.80
C VAL A 85 7.02 0.65 6.75
N SER A 86 7.20 1.91 7.13
CA SER A 86 8.25 2.34 8.06
C SER A 86 8.15 1.66 9.43
N SER A 87 6.92 1.40 9.90
CA SER A 87 6.68 0.67 11.16
C SER A 87 7.19 -0.77 11.11
N CYS A 88 7.08 -1.42 9.95
CA CYS A 88 7.64 -2.76 9.77
C CYS A 88 9.16 -2.75 9.83
N PHE A 89 9.83 -1.80 9.17
CA PHE A 89 11.28 -1.62 9.26
C PHE A 89 11.72 -1.29 10.67
N SER A 90 11.00 -0.40 11.37
CA SER A 90 11.24 -0.09 12.79
C SER A 90 11.23 -1.35 13.66
N LYS A 91 10.29 -2.26 13.39
CA LYS A 91 10.16 -3.51 14.13
C LYS A 91 11.27 -4.52 13.79
N ILE A 92 11.67 -4.61 12.52
CA ILE A 92 12.75 -5.51 12.07
C ILE A 92 14.09 -5.12 12.69
N PHE A 93 14.42 -3.83 12.67
CA PHE A 93 15.72 -3.31 13.12
C PHE A 93 15.72 -2.83 14.57
N PHE A 94 14.59 -2.88 15.28
CA PHE A 94 14.41 -2.37 16.64
C PHE A 94 14.82 -0.89 16.78
N MET A 95 14.57 -0.07 15.77
CA MET A 95 14.93 1.34 15.69
C MET A 95 13.69 2.22 15.63
N LYS A 96 13.80 3.46 16.20
CA LYS A 96 12.72 4.44 16.21
C LYS A 96 13.03 5.70 15.40
N SER A 97 14.30 5.93 15.03
CA SER A 97 14.70 7.11 14.24
C SER A 97 14.21 6.99 12.81
N ARG A 98 13.47 7.99 12.35
CA ARG A 98 12.93 8.06 10.98
C ARG A 98 14.03 8.14 9.93
N GLU A 99 15.10 8.87 10.23
CA GLU A 99 16.24 9.05 9.35
C GLU A 99 16.95 7.72 9.10
N ILE A 100 17.18 6.95 10.15
CA ILE A 100 17.83 5.64 10.06
C ILE A 100 16.93 4.64 9.33
N ILE A 101 15.62 4.65 9.62
CA ILE A 101 14.65 3.77 8.92
C ILE A 101 14.60 4.11 7.43
N SER A 102 14.58 5.38 7.07
CA SER A 102 14.61 5.81 5.67
C SER A 102 15.87 5.34 4.94
N GLU A 103 17.02 5.44 5.61
CA GLU A 103 18.28 4.95 5.05
C GLU A 103 18.30 3.42 4.91
N CYS A 104 17.79 2.68 5.89
CA CYS A 104 17.60 1.24 5.78
C CYS A 104 16.70 0.86 4.59
N MET A 105 15.57 1.55 4.41
CA MET A 105 14.69 1.31 3.28
C MET A 105 15.43 1.53 1.95
N ARG A 106 16.23 2.56 1.86
CA ARG A 106 17.06 2.86 0.68
C ARG A 106 18.10 1.76 0.42
N LEU A 107 18.83 1.34 1.44
CA LEU A 107 19.86 0.29 1.33
C LEU A 107 19.29 -1.06 0.87
N PHE A 108 18.09 -1.39 1.30
CA PHE A 108 17.39 -2.61 0.90
C PHE A 108 16.54 -2.45 -0.38
N ASN A 109 16.71 -1.36 -1.12
CA ASN A 109 15.96 -1.05 -2.34
C ASN A 109 14.43 -1.14 -2.14
N CYS A 110 13.94 -0.67 -1.01
CA CYS A 110 12.52 -0.50 -0.75
C CYS A 110 12.10 0.88 -1.24
N GLN A 111 11.35 0.92 -2.32
CA GLN A 111 10.87 2.17 -2.90
C GLN A 111 9.95 2.92 -1.93
N SER A 112 9.96 4.24 -1.99
CA SER A 112 9.01 5.03 -1.22
C SER A 112 7.57 4.75 -1.68
N VAL A 113 6.62 4.88 -0.78
CA VAL A 113 5.19 4.69 -1.12
C VAL A 113 4.78 5.64 -2.24
N LYS A 114 5.26 6.88 -2.21
CA LYS A 114 4.98 7.87 -3.25
C LYS A 114 5.45 7.41 -4.63
N ASP A 115 6.69 6.92 -4.73
CA ASP A 115 7.25 6.47 -6.01
C ASP A 115 6.47 5.26 -6.56
N VAL A 116 6.06 4.35 -5.70
CA VAL A 116 5.25 3.19 -6.08
C VAL A 116 3.87 3.64 -6.58
N VAL A 117 3.23 4.58 -5.90
CA VAL A 117 1.93 5.14 -6.30
C VAL A 117 2.04 5.84 -7.66
N ASP A 118 3.03 6.73 -7.82
CA ASP A 118 3.24 7.49 -9.04
C ASP A 118 3.51 6.56 -10.23
N LYS A 119 4.37 5.54 -10.04
CA LYS A 119 4.67 4.54 -11.06
C LYS A 119 3.42 3.76 -11.47
N ARG A 120 2.66 3.24 -10.51
CA ARG A 120 1.44 2.46 -10.79
C ARG A 120 0.38 3.30 -11.48
N TRP A 121 0.24 4.56 -11.09
CA TRP A 121 -0.67 5.49 -11.74
C TRP A 121 -0.28 5.73 -13.20
N HIS A 122 0.98 6.01 -13.49
CA HIS A 122 1.46 6.19 -14.86
C HIS A 122 1.28 4.92 -15.72
N ASP A 123 1.59 3.75 -15.16
CA ASP A 123 1.38 2.47 -15.86
C ASP A 123 -0.10 2.23 -16.13
N PHE A 124 -0.98 2.51 -15.18
CA PHE A 124 -2.43 2.40 -15.36
C PHE A 124 -2.92 3.34 -16.46
N VAL A 125 -2.56 4.62 -16.43
CA VAL A 125 -2.97 5.60 -17.44
C VAL A 125 -2.48 5.19 -18.82
N ARG A 126 -1.26 4.71 -18.94
CA ARG A 126 -0.69 4.22 -20.20
C ARG A 126 -1.49 3.04 -20.77
N ILE A 127 -1.80 2.04 -19.94
CA ILE A 127 -2.58 0.87 -20.34
C ILE A 127 -4.01 1.27 -20.69
N TYR A 128 -4.62 2.15 -19.91
CA TYR A 128 -5.96 2.67 -20.13
C TYR A 128 -6.07 3.41 -21.48
N SER A 129 -5.13 4.30 -21.77
CA SER A 129 -5.08 5.08 -23.00
C SER A 129 -4.81 4.21 -24.25
N ALA A 130 -4.05 3.13 -24.09
CA ALA A 130 -3.76 2.18 -25.16
C ALA A 130 -4.89 1.13 -25.38
N SER A 131 -5.89 1.10 -24.49
CA SER A 131 -6.96 0.10 -24.53
C SER A 131 -7.88 0.33 -25.73
N CYS A 132 -8.14 -0.75 -26.47
CA CYS A 132 -9.12 -0.75 -27.55
C CYS A 132 -10.57 -0.90 -27.06
N ASN A 133 -10.80 -0.97 -25.75
CA ASN A 133 -12.13 -1.12 -25.18
C ASN A 133 -12.96 0.14 -25.41
N SER A 134 -14.18 -0.05 -25.94
CA SER A 134 -15.11 1.06 -26.24
C SER A 134 -15.44 1.92 -25.03
N LEU A 135 -15.55 1.32 -23.84
CA LEU A 135 -15.81 2.05 -22.61
C LEU A 135 -14.62 2.94 -22.22
N CYS A 136 -13.39 2.46 -22.36
CA CYS A 136 -12.22 3.27 -22.10
C CYS A 136 -12.12 4.48 -23.05
N LYS A 137 -12.55 4.31 -24.31
CA LYS A 137 -12.57 5.41 -25.30
C LYS A 137 -13.64 6.48 -25.01
N LEU A 138 -14.73 6.11 -24.34
CA LEU A 138 -15.79 7.05 -23.99
C LEU A 138 -15.41 7.96 -22.81
N PHE A 139 -14.49 7.52 -21.94
CA PHE A 139 -14.10 8.21 -20.73
C PHE A 139 -12.65 8.69 -20.74
N SER A 140 -11.95 8.58 -21.85
CA SER A 140 -10.58 9.10 -22.04
C SER A 140 -10.55 10.57 -22.48
#